data_8d9e208614c8288d17344f2be633d449
#
_entry.id   8d9e208614c8288d17344f2be633d449
#
_cell.length_a   1.000
_cell.length_b   1.000
_cell.length_c   1.000
_cell.angle_alpha   90.00
_cell.angle_beta   90.00
_cell.angle_gamma   90.00
#
_symmetry.space_group_name_H-M   'P 1'
#
loop_
_entity.id
_entity.type
_entity.pdbx_description
1 polymer ?
#
loop_
_entity_poly.entity_id
_entity_poly.type
_entity_poly.pdbx_seq_one_letter_code
_entity_poly.pdbx_strand_id
1 'polypeptide(L)'
;LIPAGDAPMRLLYQLYVFENWLYRVNMTGEQLRLWLEHATTNYTSASNPDYLGGGYYTDEIYGLYYEIHYYAPEGKRIQNMQYQGQPVAPDQVFSVVMNNYRFTGGAGFMQAAGLTPEDYSLTDMYTGDTLGNDNGQVRNILAQYIRDQKEITPTVESTWQFFRTKEDAIAAGAKVVE
;
A
#
# COMPACT_ATOMS: atom_id res chain seq x y z
N LEU A 1 1.90 14.99 14.20
CA LEU A 1 0.47 14.93 14.56
C LEU A 1 -0.21 16.22 14.13
N ILE A 2 -1.31 16.10 13.40
CA ILE A 2 -2.18 17.23 13.08
C ILE A 2 -3.18 17.36 14.22
N PRO A 3 -3.20 18.49 14.97
CA PRO A 3 -4.16 18.68 16.04
C PRO A 3 -5.57 18.87 15.46
N ALA A 4 -6.60 18.62 16.28
CA ALA A 4 -7.96 18.97 15.94
C ALA A 4 -8.10 20.50 15.81
N GLY A 5 -8.91 20.95 14.86
CA GLY A 5 -9.14 22.35 14.55
C GLY A 5 -8.78 22.70 13.11
N ASP A 6 -8.51 23.97 12.86
CA ASP A 6 -8.16 24.45 11.52
C ASP A 6 -6.88 23.79 10.99
N ALA A 7 -6.97 23.24 9.80
CA ALA A 7 -5.85 22.58 9.09
C ALA A 7 -5.25 23.51 8.02
N PRO A 8 -4.32 24.41 8.38
CA PRO A 8 -3.65 25.24 7.38
C PRO A 8 -2.78 24.42 6.43
N MET A 9 -2.59 24.89 5.20
CA MET A 9 -1.85 24.20 4.14
C MET A 9 -0.47 23.68 4.58
N ARG A 10 0.23 24.37 5.48
CA ARG A 10 1.52 23.91 5.99
C ARG A 10 1.45 22.55 6.69
N LEU A 11 0.29 22.16 7.26
CA LEU A 11 0.12 20.86 7.89
C LEU A 11 -0.03 19.73 6.86
N LEU A 12 -0.57 20.03 5.67
CA LEU A 12 -0.61 19.07 4.56
C LEU A 12 0.79 18.71 4.07
N TYR A 13 1.70 19.68 4.02
CA TYR A 13 3.09 19.40 3.68
C TYR A 13 3.80 18.53 4.72
N GLN A 14 3.34 18.51 5.97
CA GLN A 14 3.84 17.59 6.99
C GLN A 14 3.21 16.19 6.85
N LEU A 15 1.98 16.10 6.34
CA LEU A 15 1.31 14.82 6.13
C LEU A 15 1.94 14.04 4.98
N TYR A 16 2.27 14.74 3.89
CA TYR A 16 2.90 14.15 2.72
C TYR A 16 4.03 15.06 2.21
N VAL A 17 5.27 14.71 2.58
CA VAL A 17 6.44 15.58 2.33
C VAL A 17 7.02 15.48 0.92
N PHE A 18 6.66 14.41 0.19
CA PHE A 18 7.22 14.12 -1.12
C PHE A 18 6.45 14.82 -2.25
N GLU A 19 7.15 15.18 -3.32
CA GLU A 19 6.54 15.62 -4.57
C GLU A 19 6.37 14.43 -5.48
N ASN A 20 5.23 13.76 -5.34
CA ASN A 20 4.89 12.57 -6.11
C ASN A 20 3.60 12.79 -6.89
N TRP A 21 3.52 12.07 -8.02
CA TRP A 21 2.32 11.92 -8.84
C TRP A 21 1.73 10.53 -8.66
N LEU A 22 0.46 10.39 -9.00
CA LEU A 22 -0.22 9.12 -8.99
C LEU A 22 -0.15 8.46 -10.37
N TYR A 23 0.12 7.17 -10.38
CA TYR A 23 0.09 6.32 -11.56
C TYR A 23 -0.92 5.21 -11.36
N ARG A 24 -1.59 4.82 -12.43
CA ARG A 24 -2.47 3.66 -12.45
C ARG A 24 -1.80 2.53 -13.21
N VAL A 25 -1.69 1.37 -12.58
CA VAL A 25 -1.04 0.18 -13.11
C VAL A 25 -2.01 -0.99 -13.00
N ASN A 26 -2.11 -1.82 -14.04
CA ASN A 26 -2.84 -3.06 -13.97
C ASN A 26 -1.92 -4.15 -13.38
N MET A 27 -2.37 -4.78 -12.30
CA MET A 27 -1.63 -5.84 -11.62
C MET A 27 -2.53 -7.04 -11.40
N THR A 28 -1.97 -8.23 -11.52
CA THR A 28 -2.68 -9.47 -11.18
C THR A 28 -2.70 -9.69 -9.67
N GLY A 29 -3.60 -10.56 -9.20
CA GLY A 29 -3.65 -10.95 -7.79
C GLY A 29 -2.32 -11.52 -7.29
N GLU A 30 -1.63 -12.32 -8.11
CA GLU A 30 -0.30 -12.83 -7.78
C GLU A 30 0.75 -11.71 -7.67
N GLN A 31 0.71 -10.72 -8.56
CA GLN A 31 1.62 -9.58 -8.50
C GLN A 31 1.38 -8.73 -7.25
N LEU A 32 0.12 -8.56 -6.84
CA LEU A 32 -0.23 -7.90 -5.57
C LEU A 32 0.27 -8.69 -4.36
N ARG A 33 0.14 -10.01 -4.39
CA ARG A 33 0.67 -10.88 -3.34
C ARG A 33 2.19 -10.75 -3.21
N LEU A 34 2.92 -10.80 -4.32
CA LEU A 34 4.37 -10.64 -4.35
C LEU A 34 4.82 -9.25 -3.87
N TRP A 35 4.07 -8.21 -4.22
CA TRP A 35 4.28 -6.86 -3.71
C TRP A 35 4.20 -6.81 -2.18
N LEU A 36 3.13 -7.37 -1.63
CA LEU A 36 2.93 -7.42 -0.17
C LEU A 36 3.96 -8.33 0.52
N GLU A 37 4.34 -9.46 -0.09
CA GLU A 37 5.43 -10.30 0.43
C GLU A 37 6.73 -9.51 0.54
N HIS A 38 7.06 -8.73 -0.49
CA HIS A 38 8.23 -7.86 -0.46
C HIS A 38 8.15 -6.81 0.66
N ALA A 39 6.98 -6.24 0.90
CA ALA A 39 6.77 -5.31 2.02
C ALA A 39 7.10 -5.97 3.37
N THR A 40 6.79 -7.26 3.55
CA THR A 40 7.06 -7.97 4.82
C THR A 40 8.54 -8.13 5.14
N THR A 41 9.43 -8.03 4.17
CA THR A 41 10.89 -8.13 4.39
C THR A 41 11.44 -6.93 5.19
N ASN A 42 10.69 -5.84 5.24
CA ASN A 42 11.08 -4.59 5.88
C ASN A 42 10.49 -4.39 7.29
N TYR A 43 9.72 -5.35 7.80
CA TYR A 43 9.09 -5.22 9.13
C TYR A 43 10.05 -5.36 10.29
N THR A 44 11.22 -5.97 10.10
CA THR A 44 12.23 -6.09 11.15
C THR A 44 13.48 -5.33 10.78
N SER A 45 14.11 -4.70 11.78
CA SER A 45 15.45 -4.18 11.63
C SER A 45 16.47 -5.28 11.98
N ALA A 46 17.55 -5.37 11.24
CA ALA A 46 18.65 -6.29 11.53
C ALA A 46 19.28 -6.03 12.93
N SER A 47 19.14 -4.81 13.46
CA SER A 47 19.65 -4.42 14.77
C SER A 47 18.65 -4.66 15.91
N ASN A 48 17.36 -4.86 15.62
CA ASN A 48 16.34 -5.14 16.62
C ASN A 48 15.23 -6.01 16.00
N PRO A 49 15.35 -7.35 16.11
CA PRO A 49 14.35 -8.28 15.59
C PRO A 49 12.99 -8.17 16.29
N ASP A 50 12.92 -7.54 17.47
CA ASP A 50 11.65 -7.28 18.18
C ASP A 50 10.97 -5.99 17.70
N TYR A 51 11.66 -5.18 16.92
CA TYR A 51 11.11 -3.96 16.36
C TYR A 51 10.34 -4.28 15.08
N LEU A 52 9.03 -4.36 15.22
CA LEU A 52 8.10 -4.37 14.10
C LEU A 52 7.76 -2.92 13.74
N GLY A 53 8.75 -2.20 13.26
CA GLY A 53 8.59 -0.82 12.83
C GLY A 53 8.46 -0.75 11.33
N GLY A 54 7.32 -0.27 10.85
CA GLY A 54 7.17 0.11 9.47
C GLY A 54 8.18 1.20 9.12
N GLY A 55 9.13 0.90 8.24
CA GLY A 55 9.96 1.89 7.59
C GLY A 55 9.26 2.44 6.35
N TYR A 56 9.96 3.28 5.61
CA TYR A 56 9.49 3.81 4.31
C TYR A 56 9.16 2.75 3.25
N TYR A 57 9.40 1.49 3.55
CA TYR A 57 9.32 0.36 2.62
C TYR A 57 8.26 -0.67 3.01
N THR A 58 7.38 -0.35 3.95
CA THR A 58 6.23 -1.19 4.32
C THR A 58 4.99 -0.65 3.62
N ASP A 59 4.76 -1.12 2.40
CA ASP A 59 3.57 -0.73 1.66
C ASP A 59 2.35 -1.50 2.14
N GLU A 60 1.23 -0.82 2.21
CA GLU A 60 -0.09 -1.38 2.46
C GLU A 60 -0.97 -1.14 1.24
N ILE A 61 -1.89 -2.08 0.96
CA ILE A 61 -2.83 -1.96 -0.15
C ILE A 61 -4.22 -1.69 0.42
N TYR A 62 -4.73 -0.49 0.18
CA TYR A 62 -6.11 -0.15 0.49
C TYR A 62 -7.08 -0.76 -0.54
N GLY A 63 -8.24 -1.22 -0.07
CA GLY A 63 -9.25 -1.86 -0.92
C GLY A 63 -9.16 -3.38 -1.00
N LEU A 64 -8.09 -3.98 -0.45
CA LEU A 64 -7.96 -5.43 -0.25
C LEU A 64 -7.96 -5.75 1.24
N TYR A 65 -8.58 -6.85 1.61
CA TYR A 65 -8.31 -7.51 2.89
C TYR A 65 -7.23 -8.56 2.69
N TYR A 66 -6.29 -8.68 3.63
CA TYR A 66 -5.28 -9.74 3.65
C TYR A 66 -4.73 -9.99 5.06
N GLU A 67 -4.10 -11.14 5.23
CA GLU A 67 -3.46 -11.54 6.48
C GLU A 67 -1.94 -11.61 6.28
N ILE A 68 -1.19 -11.09 7.25
CA ILE A 68 0.27 -11.15 7.30
C ILE A 68 0.67 -12.15 8.37
N HIS A 69 1.02 -13.36 7.97
CA HIS A 69 1.51 -14.43 8.84
C HIS A 69 3.03 -14.35 8.96
N TYR A 70 3.51 -13.40 9.77
CA TYR A 70 4.94 -13.06 9.83
C TYR A 70 5.84 -14.21 10.27
N TYR A 71 5.31 -15.17 11.02
CA TYR A 71 5.99 -16.41 11.42
C TYR A 71 6.23 -17.38 10.27
N ALA A 72 5.50 -17.24 9.17
CA ALA A 72 5.66 -18.10 8.00
C ALA A 72 6.94 -17.73 7.22
N PRO A 73 7.50 -18.69 6.46
CA PRO A 73 8.63 -18.42 5.58
C PRO A 73 8.33 -17.28 4.59
N GLU A 74 9.38 -16.56 4.18
CA GLU A 74 9.26 -15.57 3.11
C GLU A 74 8.62 -16.17 1.86
N GLY A 75 7.76 -15.41 1.20
CA GLY A 75 6.95 -15.84 0.07
C GLY A 75 5.66 -16.57 0.45
N LYS A 76 5.45 -16.85 1.74
CA LYS A 76 4.22 -17.48 2.29
C LYS A 76 3.58 -16.66 3.42
N ARG A 77 4.03 -15.44 3.63
CA ARG A 77 3.53 -14.57 4.71
C ARG A 77 2.18 -13.96 4.41
N ILE A 78 1.90 -13.66 3.13
CA ILE A 78 0.64 -13.05 2.71
C ILE A 78 -0.38 -14.16 2.41
N GLN A 79 -1.46 -14.15 3.17
CA GLN A 79 -2.52 -15.14 3.14
C GLN A 79 -3.90 -14.49 3.07
N ASN A 80 -4.91 -15.28 2.71
CA ASN A 80 -6.32 -14.91 2.77
C ASN A 80 -6.64 -13.55 2.11
N MET A 81 -6.02 -13.28 0.93
CA MET A 81 -6.31 -12.07 0.18
C MET A 81 -7.75 -12.10 -0.33
N GLN A 82 -8.49 -11.03 -0.04
CA GLN A 82 -9.89 -10.89 -0.45
C GLN A 82 -10.14 -9.50 -1.05
N TYR A 83 -10.97 -9.46 -2.06
CA TYR A 83 -11.52 -8.24 -2.63
C TYR A 83 -13.05 -8.30 -2.54
N GLN A 84 -13.65 -7.30 -1.88
CA GLN A 84 -15.11 -7.26 -1.63
C GLN A 84 -15.66 -8.57 -1.00
N GLY A 85 -14.87 -9.16 -0.08
CA GLY A 85 -15.25 -10.38 0.63
C GLY A 85 -15.10 -11.68 -0.17
N GLN A 86 -14.55 -11.62 -1.38
CA GLN A 86 -14.28 -12.80 -2.21
C GLN A 86 -12.78 -13.06 -2.32
N PRO A 87 -12.35 -14.34 -2.32
CA PRO A 87 -10.94 -14.66 -2.51
C PRO A 87 -10.39 -14.08 -3.81
N VAL A 88 -9.19 -13.52 -3.75
CA VAL A 88 -8.49 -13.01 -4.93
C VAL A 88 -7.87 -14.17 -5.70
N ALA A 89 -8.22 -14.31 -6.98
CA ALA A 89 -7.58 -15.27 -7.87
C ALA A 89 -6.21 -14.74 -8.34
N PRO A 90 -5.20 -15.62 -8.52
CA PRO A 90 -3.86 -15.21 -8.93
C PRO A 90 -3.80 -14.42 -10.25
N ASP A 91 -4.69 -14.73 -11.18
CA ASP A 91 -4.81 -14.12 -12.52
C ASP A 91 -5.84 -12.99 -12.60
N GLN A 92 -6.56 -12.71 -11.50
CA GLN A 92 -7.52 -11.60 -11.45
C GLN A 92 -6.78 -10.27 -11.57
N VAL A 93 -7.20 -9.43 -12.52
CA VAL A 93 -6.57 -8.15 -12.78
C VAL A 93 -7.22 -7.02 -11.98
N PHE A 94 -6.40 -6.22 -11.34
CA PHE A 94 -6.79 -5.04 -10.58
C PHE A 94 -6.18 -3.79 -11.18
N SER A 95 -6.94 -2.70 -11.14
CA SER A 95 -6.43 -1.36 -11.43
C SER A 95 -5.89 -0.74 -10.12
N VAL A 96 -4.58 -0.62 -10.02
CA VAL A 96 -3.87 -0.19 -8.80
C VAL A 96 -3.34 1.21 -8.98
N VAL A 97 -3.54 2.06 -7.99
CA VAL A 97 -2.96 3.41 -7.96
C VAL A 97 -1.76 3.41 -7.02
N MET A 98 -0.65 3.93 -7.50
CA MET A 98 0.59 4.07 -6.72
C MET A 98 1.27 5.40 -7.04
N ASN A 99 2.24 5.78 -6.24
CA ASN A 99 3.05 6.95 -6.54
C ASN A 99 4.15 6.65 -7.58
N ASN A 100 4.63 7.69 -8.25
CA ASN A 100 5.69 7.57 -9.25
C ASN A 100 7.00 6.98 -8.68
N TYR A 101 7.31 7.19 -7.40
CA TYR A 101 8.50 6.61 -6.78
C TYR A 101 8.45 5.08 -6.80
N ARG A 102 7.31 4.48 -6.45
CA ARG A 102 7.12 3.03 -6.55
C ARG A 102 7.15 2.55 -8.00
N PHE A 103 6.44 3.26 -8.87
CA PHE A 103 6.37 2.95 -10.29
C PHE A 103 7.75 2.92 -10.97
N THR A 104 8.65 3.83 -10.64
CA THR A 104 10.01 3.88 -11.19
C THR A 104 10.98 2.89 -10.53
N GLY A 105 10.48 1.95 -9.73
CA GLY A 105 11.28 0.89 -9.12
C GLY A 105 11.77 1.20 -7.70
N GLY A 106 11.28 2.25 -7.08
CA GLY A 106 11.66 2.63 -5.71
C GLY A 106 11.49 1.49 -4.72
N ALA A 107 12.58 1.17 -3.99
CA ALA A 107 12.71 0.07 -3.05
C ALA A 107 12.45 -1.35 -3.62
N GLY A 108 12.53 -1.54 -4.95
CA GLY A 108 12.48 -2.86 -5.58
C GLY A 108 11.09 -3.50 -5.68
N PHE A 109 10.02 -2.80 -5.34
CA PHE A 109 8.66 -3.36 -5.32
C PHE A 109 8.17 -3.83 -6.70
N MET A 110 8.38 -3.03 -7.74
CA MET A 110 8.02 -3.40 -9.11
C MET A 110 8.72 -4.70 -9.52
N GLN A 111 10.03 -4.78 -9.28
CA GLN A 111 10.82 -5.97 -9.60
C GLN A 111 10.36 -7.19 -8.80
N ALA A 112 10.09 -7.04 -7.50
CA ALA A 112 9.59 -8.12 -6.66
C ALA A 112 8.24 -8.67 -7.13
N ALA A 113 7.38 -7.81 -7.66
CA ALA A 113 6.11 -8.20 -8.27
C ALA A 113 6.25 -8.73 -9.71
N GLY A 114 7.47 -8.82 -10.24
CA GLY A 114 7.70 -9.24 -11.64
C GLY A 114 7.24 -8.23 -12.68
N LEU A 115 7.27 -6.94 -12.31
CA LEU A 115 6.84 -5.83 -13.15
C LEU A 115 8.05 -5.01 -13.56
N THR A 116 8.13 -4.64 -14.82
CA THR A 116 9.15 -3.72 -15.33
C THR A 116 8.48 -2.49 -15.94
N PRO A 117 9.10 -1.31 -15.89
CA PRO A 117 8.54 -0.11 -16.52
C PRO A 117 8.27 -0.27 -18.02
N GLU A 118 9.03 -1.14 -18.68
CA GLU A 118 8.89 -1.44 -20.11
C GLU A 118 7.62 -2.23 -20.43
N ASP A 119 7.07 -2.95 -19.44
CA ASP A 119 5.82 -3.71 -19.60
C ASP A 119 4.58 -2.80 -19.65
N TYR A 120 4.75 -1.51 -19.39
CA TYR A 120 3.67 -0.54 -19.36
C TYR A 120 3.78 0.50 -20.46
N SER A 121 2.73 0.61 -21.27
CA SER A 121 2.53 1.76 -22.11
C SER A 121 2.10 2.96 -21.24
N LEU A 122 2.70 4.12 -21.45
CA LEU A 122 2.26 5.38 -20.80
C LEU A 122 0.79 5.69 -21.06
N THR A 123 0.20 5.15 -22.13
CA THR A 123 -1.21 5.28 -22.47
C THR A 123 -2.14 4.49 -21.54
N ASP A 124 -1.64 3.44 -20.89
CA ASP A 124 -2.41 2.60 -19.98
C ASP A 124 -2.33 3.06 -18.53
N MET A 125 -1.53 4.09 -18.26
CA MET A 125 -1.31 4.61 -16.92
C MET A 125 -2.10 5.89 -16.67
N TYR A 126 -2.71 5.94 -15.51
CA TYR A 126 -3.23 7.18 -14.98
C TYR A 126 -2.04 8.00 -14.46
N THR A 127 -1.70 9.06 -15.18
CA THR A 127 -0.82 10.08 -14.65
C THR A 127 -1.70 11.18 -14.06
N GLY A 128 -1.31 11.71 -12.91
CA GLY A 128 -1.99 12.87 -12.34
C GLY A 128 -2.06 14.08 -13.30
N ASP A 129 -1.25 14.08 -14.36
CA ASP A 129 -1.27 15.07 -15.44
C ASP A 129 -2.64 15.18 -16.14
N THR A 130 -3.43 14.10 -16.13
CA THR A 130 -4.79 14.12 -16.69
C THR A 130 -5.76 15.04 -15.92
N LEU A 131 -5.40 15.42 -14.68
CA LEU A 131 -6.17 16.38 -13.88
C LEU A 131 -5.81 17.84 -14.18
N GLY A 132 -4.88 18.08 -15.11
CA GLY A 132 -4.46 19.40 -15.58
C GLY A 132 -3.58 20.19 -14.60
N ASN A 133 -2.49 20.73 -15.12
CA ASN A 133 -1.48 21.48 -14.36
C ASN A 133 -0.89 20.67 -13.17
N ASP A 134 -0.23 21.31 -12.23
CA ASP A 134 0.33 20.70 -11.01
C ASP A 134 -0.71 20.01 -10.11
N ASN A 135 -1.96 19.93 -10.53
CA ASN A 135 -3.06 19.27 -9.81
C ASN A 135 -2.88 17.75 -9.69
N GLY A 136 -2.04 17.13 -10.51
CA GLY A 136 -1.70 15.71 -10.42
C GLY A 136 -0.76 15.34 -9.29
N GLN A 137 -0.15 16.29 -8.61
CA GLN A 137 0.66 16.03 -7.43
C GLN A 137 -0.22 15.55 -6.27
N VAL A 138 0.24 14.52 -5.57
CA VAL A 138 -0.47 13.93 -4.41
C VAL A 138 -0.88 14.99 -3.39
N ARG A 139 0.01 15.94 -3.09
CA ARG A 139 -0.27 17.06 -2.16
C ARG A 139 -1.43 17.95 -2.63
N ASN A 140 -1.49 18.22 -3.92
CA ASN A 140 -2.55 19.06 -4.49
C ASN A 140 -3.90 18.32 -4.49
N ILE A 141 -3.88 17.01 -4.78
CA ILE A 141 -5.05 16.14 -4.67
C ILE A 141 -5.56 16.10 -3.24
N LEU A 142 -4.68 15.90 -2.26
CA LEU A 142 -5.03 15.93 -0.84
C LEU A 142 -5.60 17.29 -0.43
N ALA A 143 -4.99 18.40 -0.86
CA ALA A 143 -5.46 19.72 -0.57
C ALA A 143 -6.86 19.98 -1.16
N GLN A 144 -7.11 19.51 -2.38
CA GLN A 144 -8.41 19.64 -3.01
C GLN A 144 -9.45 18.78 -2.28
N TYR A 145 -9.14 17.53 -1.96
CA TYR A 145 -10.02 16.65 -1.20
C TYR A 145 -10.44 17.28 0.13
N ILE A 146 -9.47 17.85 0.89
CA ILE A 146 -9.75 18.49 2.17
C ILE A 146 -10.66 19.71 2.02
N ARG A 147 -10.44 20.53 0.98
CA ARG A 147 -11.31 21.69 0.71
C ARG A 147 -12.74 21.26 0.38
N ASP A 148 -12.89 20.19 -0.38
CA ASP A 148 -14.20 19.69 -0.82
C ASP A 148 -14.97 19.07 0.34
N GLN A 149 -14.28 18.34 1.23
CA GLN A 149 -14.88 17.75 2.43
C GLN A 149 -15.20 18.78 3.51
N LYS A 150 -14.50 19.92 3.54
CA LYS A 150 -14.60 21.00 4.56
C LYS A 150 -14.22 20.55 5.96
N GLU A 151 -14.62 19.38 6.37
CA GLU A 151 -14.29 18.74 7.64
C GLU A 151 -13.85 17.29 7.38
N ILE A 152 -12.76 16.87 8.03
CA ILE A 152 -12.26 15.49 7.95
C ILE A 152 -12.23 14.93 9.36
N THR A 153 -12.98 13.84 9.55
CA THR A 153 -12.86 12.96 10.70
C THR A 153 -12.10 11.72 10.28
N PRO A 154 -10.84 11.54 10.72
CA PRO A 154 -10.06 10.36 10.38
C PRO A 154 -10.73 9.10 10.90
N THR A 155 -10.92 8.12 10.06
CA THR A 155 -11.35 6.77 10.42
C THR A 155 -10.21 5.80 10.15
N VAL A 156 -10.05 4.81 11.01
CA VAL A 156 -9.11 3.71 10.77
C VAL A 156 -9.91 2.54 10.22
N GLU A 157 -9.68 2.23 8.94
CA GLU A 157 -10.20 1.01 8.34
C GLU A 157 -9.09 -0.04 8.39
N SER A 158 -9.32 -1.13 9.12
CA SER A 158 -8.40 -2.25 9.14
C SER A 158 -8.61 -3.08 7.88
N THR A 159 -7.72 -2.92 6.91
CA THR A 159 -7.74 -3.70 5.66
C THR A 159 -6.83 -4.93 5.74
N TRP A 160 -6.12 -5.12 6.85
CA TRP A 160 -5.23 -6.26 7.04
C TRP A 160 -5.16 -6.67 8.51
N GLN A 161 -4.72 -7.91 8.76
CA GLN A 161 -4.40 -8.44 10.08
C GLN A 161 -2.95 -8.92 10.11
N PHE A 162 -2.30 -8.73 11.25
CA PHE A 162 -0.91 -9.13 11.45
C PHE A 162 -0.81 -10.18 12.55
N PHE A 163 -0.22 -11.33 12.21
CA PHE A 163 0.04 -12.42 13.14
C PHE A 163 1.55 -12.62 13.28
N ARG A 164 2.07 -12.27 14.46
CA ARG A 164 3.49 -12.41 14.76
C ARG A 164 3.86 -13.87 14.96
N THR A 165 2.99 -14.63 15.62
CA THR A 165 3.17 -16.03 15.95
C THR A 165 2.03 -16.88 15.39
N LYS A 166 2.26 -18.18 15.33
CA LYS A 166 1.25 -19.17 14.92
C LYS A 166 0.07 -19.20 15.90
N GLU A 167 0.37 -19.02 17.18
CA GLU A 167 -0.61 -18.95 18.27
C GLU A 167 -1.54 -17.76 18.13
N ASP A 168 -1.02 -16.60 17.71
CA ASP A 168 -1.84 -15.40 17.46
C ASP A 168 -2.85 -15.67 16.35
N ALA A 169 -2.42 -16.32 15.26
CA ALA A 169 -3.30 -16.68 14.14
C ALA A 169 -4.39 -17.66 14.57
N ILE A 170 -4.05 -18.68 15.35
CA ILE A 170 -5.01 -19.66 15.90
C ILE A 170 -6.02 -18.96 16.80
N ALA A 171 -5.57 -18.09 17.70
CA ALA A 171 -6.43 -17.37 18.63
C ALA A 171 -7.43 -16.44 17.90
N ALA A 172 -7.02 -15.90 16.76
CA ALA A 172 -7.88 -15.08 15.88
C ALA A 172 -8.80 -15.90 14.97
N GLY A 173 -8.68 -17.24 14.96
CA GLY A 173 -9.44 -18.11 14.05
C GLY A 173 -8.95 -18.09 12.60
N ALA A 174 -7.76 -17.57 12.36
CA ALA A 174 -7.16 -17.56 11.03
C ALA A 174 -6.69 -18.97 10.62
N LYS A 175 -6.67 -19.21 9.30
CA LYS A 175 -6.18 -20.48 8.77
C LYS A 175 -4.65 -20.50 8.87
N VAL A 176 -4.14 -21.47 9.62
CA VAL A 176 -2.69 -21.59 9.87
C VAL A 176 -1.96 -22.11 8.65
N VAL A 177 -0.85 -21.47 8.32
CA VAL A 177 0.10 -21.89 7.28
C VAL A 177 1.15 -22.82 7.91
N GLU A 178 1.39 -23.95 7.29
CA GLU A 178 2.46 -24.89 7.66
C GLU A 178 3.78 -24.57 6.94
#